data_5dbfdbedb046c1955dac10bde068bcd9
#
_entry.id   5dbfdbedb046c1955dac10bde068bcd9
#
_cell.length_a   1.000
_cell.length_b   1.000
_cell.length_c   1.000
_cell.angle_alpha   90.00
_cell.angle_beta   90.00
_cell.angle_gamma   90.00
#
_symmetry.space_group_name_H-M   'P 1'
#
loop_
_entity.id
_entity.type
_entity.pdbx_description
1 polymer ?
#
loop_
_entity_poly.entity_id
_entity_poly.type
_entity_poly.pdbx_seq_one_letter_code
_entity_poly.pdbx_strand_id
1 'polypeptide(L)'
;MTHLWVRAEQRPNEDRTGLTPDGAAHLIAKGIKVTVEDSRTRIIPLDGYRKAGCEIAPENAWPEAPRDAIIFGLKELPDDGTPLPHRHIMFGHAFKGQHSGRRLLERFKAGGGTLYDLEYLVDEQGRRVAAFGYWAGYAGAAVSLMAWAAQKQGGTCPPVSAYPDKDALLQDLAGRLDNTGQPRPSAIVIGALGRVGTGAADLCEAMNVQTTRWDMAETASGGPFPHILQH
;
A
#
# COMPACT_ATOMS: atom_id res chain seq x y z
N MET A 1 4.52 -14.39 -25.90
CA MET A 1 3.81 -13.17 -25.40
C MET A 1 3.97 -13.14 -23.89
N THR A 2 4.38 -12.02 -23.30
CA THR A 2 4.54 -11.94 -21.84
C THR A 2 3.20 -12.15 -21.17
N HIS A 3 3.18 -13.00 -20.13
CA HIS A 3 1.98 -13.30 -19.37
C HIS A 3 2.19 -12.90 -17.90
N LEU A 4 1.40 -11.95 -17.42
CA LEU A 4 1.34 -11.55 -16.01
C LEU A 4 0.17 -12.23 -15.34
N TRP A 5 0.44 -12.94 -14.24
CA TRP A 5 -0.58 -13.61 -13.43
C TRP A 5 -0.64 -12.90 -12.07
N VAL A 6 -1.72 -12.17 -11.82
CA VAL A 6 -1.95 -11.45 -10.55
C VAL A 6 -2.64 -12.40 -9.59
N ARG A 7 -1.89 -12.89 -8.62
CA ARG A 7 -2.40 -13.82 -7.62
C ARG A 7 -3.27 -13.14 -6.56
N ALA A 8 -4.13 -13.90 -5.92
CA ALA A 8 -4.76 -13.50 -4.66
C ALA A 8 -3.71 -13.41 -3.55
N GLU A 9 -3.87 -12.44 -2.64
CA GLU A 9 -3.00 -12.35 -1.47
C GLU A 9 -3.40 -13.43 -0.45
N GLN A 10 -2.39 -14.09 0.12
CA GLN A 10 -2.59 -15.20 1.05
C GLN A 10 -2.25 -14.83 2.50
N ARG A 11 -1.72 -13.62 2.71
CA ARG A 11 -1.43 -13.10 4.04
C ARG A 11 -2.72 -12.59 4.70
N PRO A 12 -2.99 -12.96 5.97
CA PRO A 12 -4.13 -12.41 6.70
C PRO A 12 -4.13 -10.87 6.71
N ASN A 13 -5.30 -10.27 6.53
CA ASN A 13 -5.51 -8.81 6.51
C ASN A 13 -4.77 -8.08 5.36
N GLU A 14 -4.47 -8.75 4.25
CA GLU A 14 -3.93 -8.10 3.06
C GLU A 14 -4.99 -8.08 1.96
N ASP A 15 -5.75 -7.00 1.91
CA ASP A 15 -6.84 -6.80 0.95
C ASP A 15 -6.42 -5.95 -0.26
N ARG A 16 -5.19 -5.43 -0.24
CA ARG A 16 -4.64 -4.63 -1.34
C ARG A 16 -4.23 -5.52 -2.50
N THR A 17 -4.04 -4.88 -3.65
CA THR A 17 -3.49 -5.52 -4.85
C THR A 17 -2.42 -4.62 -5.47
N GLY A 18 -1.45 -5.21 -6.14
CA GLY A 18 -0.37 -4.49 -6.81
C GLY A 18 -0.75 -3.94 -8.18
N LEU A 19 -1.90 -4.36 -8.73
CA LEU A 19 -2.35 -3.94 -10.05
C LEU A 19 -3.82 -3.51 -9.99
N THR A 20 -4.11 -2.30 -10.45
CA THR A 20 -5.49 -1.81 -10.62
C THR A 20 -6.08 -2.26 -11.96
N PRO A 21 -7.42 -2.23 -12.15
CA PRO A 21 -8.04 -2.49 -13.45
C PRO A 21 -7.50 -1.60 -14.58
N ASP A 22 -7.30 -0.31 -14.33
CA ASP A 22 -6.72 0.62 -15.32
C ASP A 22 -5.27 0.26 -15.66
N GLY A 23 -4.48 -0.12 -14.65
CA GLY A 23 -3.13 -0.63 -14.84
C GLY A 23 -3.12 -1.91 -15.70
N ALA A 24 -4.07 -2.81 -15.46
CA ALA A 24 -4.23 -4.03 -16.25
C ALA A 24 -4.61 -3.71 -17.71
N ALA A 25 -5.57 -2.81 -17.94
CA ALA A 25 -5.94 -2.35 -19.29
C ALA A 25 -4.74 -1.77 -20.04
N HIS A 26 -3.92 -0.96 -19.34
CA HIS A 26 -2.71 -0.38 -19.92
C HIS A 26 -1.67 -1.44 -20.32
N LEU A 27 -1.48 -2.48 -19.51
CA LEU A 27 -0.57 -3.59 -19.83
C LEU A 27 -1.09 -4.42 -21.02
N ILE A 28 -2.39 -4.70 -21.05
CA ILE A 28 -3.04 -5.42 -22.16
C ILE A 28 -2.88 -4.64 -23.48
N ALA A 29 -3.09 -3.32 -23.45
CA ALA A 29 -2.88 -2.45 -24.62
C ALA A 29 -1.42 -2.50 -25.14
N LYS A 30 -0.46 -2.85 -24.29
CA LYS A 30 0.96 -3.09 -24.67
C LYS A 30 1.24 -4.52 -25.09
N GLY A 31 0.24 -5.36 -25.28
CA GLY A 31 0.41 -6.74 -25.72
C GLY A 31 0.83 -7.71 -24.61
N ILE A 32 0.64 -7.36 -23.34
CA ILE A 32 0.87 -8.25 -22.21
C ILE A 32 -0.46 -8.97 -21.89
N LYS A 33 -0.42 -10.29 -21.85
CA LYS A 33 -1.55 -11.08 -21.34
C LYS A 33 -1.63 -10.90 -19.82
N VAL A 34 -2.83 -10.60 -19.29
CA VAL A 34 -3.06 -10.46 -17.86
C VAL A 34 -4.15 -11.44 -17.41
N THR A 35 -3.79 -12.31 -16.46
CA THR A 35 -4.74 -13.15 -15.72
C THR A 35 -4.82 -12.66 -14.29
N VAL A 36 -6.00 -12.54 -13.73
CA VAL A 36 -6.24 -12.11 -12.35
C VAL A 36 -6.99 -13.19 -11.61
N GLU A 37 -6.46 -13.64 -10.49
CA GLU A 37 -7.18 -14.58 -9.63
C GLU A 37 -8.39 -13.90 -8.99
N ASP A 38 -9.48 -14.66 -8.83
CA ASP A 38 -10.54 -14.27 -7.91
C ASP A 38 -9.97 -14.14 -6.49
N SER A 39 -10.60 -13.32 -5.66
CA SER A 39 -10.15 -13.10 -4.28
C SER A 39 -11.32 -12.62 -3.44
N ARG A 40 -11.56 -13.30 -2.32
CA ARG A 40 -12.62 -12.94 -1.38
C ARG A 40 -12.31 -11.69 -0.57
N THR A 41 -11.03 -11.34 -0.48
CA THR A 41 -10.55 -10.25 0.39
C THR A 41 -10.11 -9.01 -0.39
N ARG A 42 -9.82 -9.14 -1.70
CA ARG A 42 -9.34 -8.00 -2.49
C ARG A 42 -10.31 -6.83 -2.45
N ILE A 43 -9.84 -5.66 -2.03
CA ILE A 43 -10.66 -4.45 -1.92
C ILE A 43 -11.17 -3.94 -3.28
N ILE A 44 -10.45 -4.20 -4.38
CA ILE A 44 -10.86 -3.81 -5.73
C ILE A 44 -11.71 -4.94 -6.33
N PRO A 45 -12.98 -4.65 -6.71
CA PRO A 45 -13.89 -5.64 -7.26
C PRO A 45 -13.38 -6.28 -8.57
N LEU A 46 -13.65 -7.58 -8.73
CA LEU A 46 -13.21 -8.37 -9.89
C LEU A 46 -13.79 -7.86 -11.23
N ASP A 47 -14.97 -7.27 -11.20
CA ASP A 47 -15.65 -6.76 -12.41
C ASP A 47 -14.87 -5.69 -13.13
N GLY A 48 -14.09 -4.87 -12.42
CA GLY A 48 -13.18 -3.92 -13.03
C GLY A 48 -12.14 -4.59 -13.91
N TYR A 49 -11.56 -5.70 -13.46
CA TYR A 49 -10.57 -6.47 -14.23
C TYR A 49 -11.18 -7.20 -15.42
N ARG A 50 -12.41 -7.73 -15.29
CA ARG A 50 -13.15 -8.31 -16.44
C ARG A 50 -13.38 -7.27 -17.53
N LYS A 51 -13.81 -6.05 -17.16
CA LYS A 51 -14.02 -4.94 -18.10
C LYS A 51 -12.72 -4.48 -18.74
N ALA A 52 -11.60 -4.57 -18.02
CA ALA A 52 -10.25 -4.26 -18.53
C ALA A 52 -9.73 -5.30 -19.54
N GLY A 53 -10.41 -6.45 -19.70
CA GLY A 53 -10.01 -7.52 -20.62
C GLY A 53 -9.09 -8.57 -20.01
N CYS A 54 -9.00 -8.65 -18.69
CA CYS A 54 -8.24 -9.69 -18.01
C CYS A 54 -8.94 -11.06 -18.10
N GLU A 55 -8.16 -12.12 -18.24
CA GLU A 55 -8.63 -13.46 -17.92
C GLU A 55 -8.80 -13.61 -16.41
N ILE A 56 -9.78 -14.40 -15.99
CA ILE A 56 -10.03 -14.65 -14.56
C ILE A 56 -9.72 -16.11 -14.25
N ALA A 57 -8.97 -16.32 -13.18
CA ALA A 57 -8.65 -17.63 -12.64
C ALA A 57 -9.25 -17.82 -11.24
N PRO A 58 -9.44 -19.07 -10.78
CA PRO A 58 -9.81 -19.34 -9.39
C PRO A 58 -8.79 -18.80 -8.39
N GLU A 59 -9.24 -18.52 -7.18
CA GLU A 59 -8.39 -18.10 -6.07
C GLU A 59 -7.31 -19.14 -5.78
N ASN A 60 -6.06 -18.70 -5.62
CA ASN A 60 -4.89 -19.55 -5.34
C ASN A 60 -4.54 -20.56 -6.46
N ALA A 61 -4.94 -20.31 -7.70
CA ALA A 61 -4.62 -21.16 -8.83
C ALA A 61 -3.23 -20.89 -9.46
N TRP A 62 -2.48 -19.92 -8.97
CA TRP A 62 -1.17 -19.55 -9.51
C TRP A 62 -0.13 -20.69 -9.58
N PRO A 63 -0.13 -21.72 -8.70
CA PRO A 63 0.80 -22.83 -8.85
C PRO A 63 0.65 -23.59 -10.16
N GLU A 64 -0.58 -23.62 -10.70
CA GLU A 64 -0.95 -24.28 -11.96
C GLU A 64 -0.86 -23.31 -13.17
N ALA A 65 -0.40 -22.09 -12.96
CA ALA A 65 -0.21 -21.13 -14.04
C ALA A 65 0.79 -21.66 -15.08
N PRO A 66 0.71 -21.23 -16.36
CA PRO A 66 1.71 -21.57 -17.36
C PRO A 66 3.13 -21.27 -16.86
N ARG A 67 4.07 -22.19 -17.12
CA ARG A 67 5.44 -22.13 -16.58
C ARG A 67 6.18 -20.83 -16.90
N ASP A 68 5.86 -20.20 -18.02
CA ASP A 68 6.44 -18.94 -18.47
C ASP A 68 5.72 -17.71 -17.92
N ALA A 69 4.61 -17.88 -17.18
CA ALA A 69 3.92 -16.78 -16.53
C ALA A 69 4.78 -16.15 -15.43
N ILE A 70 4.59 -14.84 -15.25
CA ILE A 70 5.17 -14.07 -14.15
C ILE A 70 4.10 -13.91 -13.10
N ILE A 71 4.33 -14.48 -11.92
CA ILE A 71 3.38 -14.40 -10.80
C ILE A 71 3.61 -13.07 -10.07
N PHE A 72 2.57 -12.26 -10.00
CA PHE A 72 2.61 -10.95 -9.34
C PHE A 72 1.74 -10.93 -8.09
N GLY A 73 2.31 -10.52 -6.99
CA GLY A 73 1.64 -10.28 -5.71
C GLY A 73 2.32 -9.19 -4.91
N LEU A 74 1.78 -8.85 -3.75
CA LEU A 74 2.36 -7.85 -2.85
C LEU A 74 3.19 -8.50 -1.74
N LYS A 75 2.62 -9.50 -1.06
CA LYS A 75 3.19 -10.06 0.14
C LYS A 75 3.81 -11.43 -0.07
N GLU A 76 4.47 -11.90 0.96
CA GLU A 76 5.11 -13.20 1.00
C GLU A 76 4.09 -14.32 0.77
N LEU A 77 4.55 -15.41 0.18
CA LEU A 77 3.79 -16.65 0.06
C LEU A 77 3.78 -17.39 1.40
N PRO A 78 2.76 -18.25 1.65
CA PRO A 78 2.78 -19.15 2.79
C PRO A 78 4.07 -19.96 2.83
N ASP A 79 4.64 -20.14 4.03
CA ASP A 79 5.90 -20.86 4.24
C ASP A 79 5.64 -22.37 4.38
N ASP A 80 5.21 -22.99 3.30
CA ASP A 80 4.84 -24.40 3.19
C ASP A 80 5.97 -25.31 2.66
N GLY A 81 7.13 -24.74 2.35
CA GLY A 81 8.26 -25.46 1.78
C GLY A 81 8.13 -25.88 0.31
N THR A 82 6.99 -25.59 -0.35
CA THR A 82 6.77 -25.96 -1.76
C THR A 82 7.79 -25.28 -2.66
N PRO A 83 8.47 -25.99 -3.57
CA PRO A 83 9.38 -25.39 -4.55
C PRO A 83 8.67 -24.35 -5.44
N LEU A 84 9.33 -23.24 -5.72
CA LEU A 84 8.78 -22.13 -6.52
C LEU A 84 9.38 -22.15 -7.91
N PRO A 85 8.65 -22.64 -8.93
CA PRO A 85 9.18 -22.80 -10.27
C PRO A 85 9.03 -21.56 -11.16
N HIS A 86 8.12 -20.64 -10.84
CA HIS A 86 7.82 -19.47 -11.64
C HIS A 86 8.76 -18.29 -11.34
N ARG A 87 8.70 -17.28 -12.19
CA ARG A 87 9.20 -15.94 -11.87
C ARG A 87 8.16 -15.24 -11.00
N HIS A 88 8.57 -14.69 -9.86
CA HIS A 88 7.68 -13.97 -8.96
C HIS A 88 8.12 -12.51 -8.82
N ILE A 89 7.16 -11.60 -8.85
CA ILE A 89 7.32 -10.18 -8.49
C ILE A 89 6.52 -9.96 -7.21
N MET A 90 7.20 -9.64 -6.09
CA MET A 90 6.55 -9.38 -4.79
C MET A 90 7.54 -8.71 -3.82
N PHE A 91 7.05 -8.24 -2.67
CA PHE A 91 7.89 -7.85 -1.54
C PHE A 91 8.31 -9.10 -0.76
N GLY A 92 9.44 -9.69 -1.16
CA GLY A 92 9.92 -10.93 -0.56
C GLY A 92 10.67 -10.73 0.76
N HIS A 93 11.18 -9.52 1.01
CA HIS A 93 12.02 -9.18 2.17
C HIS A 93 13.19 -10.15 2.40
N ALA A 94 13.64 -10.82 1.34
CA ALA A 94 14.55 -11.96 1.40
C ALA A 94 15.96 -11.61 1.90
N PHE A 95 16.37 -10.35 1.77
CA PHE A 95 17.72 -9.89 2.10
C PHE A 95 17.81 -8.96 3.32
N LYS A 96 16.75 -8.89 4.14
CA LYS A 96 16.71 -8.06 5.35
C LYS A 96 17.14 -8.80 6.63
N GLY A 97 17.80 -9.94 6.50
CA GLY A 97 18.26 -10.73 7.65
C GLY A 97 17.13 -11.44 8.42
N GLN A 98 15.90 -11.46 7.89
CA GLN A 98 14.80 -12.19 8.50
C GLN A 98 14.93 -13.69 8.24
N HIS A 99 14.60 -14.51 9.24
CA HIS A 99 14.69 -15.96 9.14
C HIS A 99 13.86 -16.57 7.99
N SER A 100 12.70 -15.97 7.71
CA SER A 100 11.82 -16.37 6.60
C SER A 100 12.43 -16.12 5.21
N GLY A 101 13.34 -15.16 5.07
CA GLY A 101 13.97 -14.83 3.80
C GLY A 101 14.83 -15.97 3.24
N ARG A 102 15.61 -16.65 4.10
CA ARG A 102 16.42 -17.80 3.69
C ARG A 102 15.55 -18.94 3.15
N ARG A 103 14.49 -19.29 3.88
CA ARG A 103 13.56 -20.35 3.48
C ARG A 103 12.87 -20.06 2.16
N LEU A 104 12.48 -18.81 1.94
CA LEU A 104 11.93 -18.36 0.66
C LEU A 104 12.93 -18.58 -0.49
N LEU A 105 14.19 -18.17 -0.31
CA LEU A 105 15.23 -18.34 -1.34
C LEU A 105 15.55 -19.83 -1.60
N GLU A 106 15.53 -20.67 -0.58
CA GLU A 106 15.69 -22.13 -0.72
C GLU A 106 14.56 -22.73 -1.58
N ARG A 107 13.32 -22.27 -1.46
CA ARG A 107 12.18 -22.68 -2.29
C ARG A 107 12.39 -22.28 -3.78
N PHE A 108 12.86 -21.06 -4.04
CA PHE A 108 13.22 -20.64 -5.41
C PHE A 108 14.37 -21.49 -5.99
N LYS A 109 15.39 -21.74 -5.18
CA LYS A 109 16.51 -22.63 -5.59
C LYS A 109 16.02 -24.04 -5.93
N ALA A 110 15.13 -24.60 -5.13
CA ALA A 110 14.58 -25.94 -5.34
C ALA A 110 13.66 -26.01 -6.57
N GLY A 111 12.87 -24.97 -6.83
CA GLY A 111 11.94 -24.91 -7.96
C GLY A 111 12.54 -24.41 -9.28
N GLY A 112 13.69 -23.77 -9.23
CA GLY A 112 14.33 -23.14 -10.40
C GLY A 112 13.64 -21.84 -10.85
N GLY A 113 12.81 -21.24 -10.01
CA GLY A 113 12.17 -19.96 -10.27
C GLY A 113 13.08 -18.77 -9.97
N THR A 114 12.52 -17.57 -10.10
CA THR A 114 13.25 -16.31 -9.88
C THR A 114 12.41 -15.36 -9.04
N LEU A 115 13.01 -14.72 -8.03
CA LEU A 115 12.39 -13.64 -7.26
C LEU A 115 12.85 -12.29 -7.81
N TYR A 116 11.89 -11.46 -8.20
CA TYR A 116 12.06 -10.02 -8.42
C TYR A 116 11.48 -9.30 -7.19
N ASP A 117 12.35 -8.99 -6.22
CA ASP A 117 11.93 -8.38 -4.97
C ASP A 117 11.69 -6.88 -5.15
N LEU A 118 10.42 -6.45 -5.04
CA LEU A 118 9.99 -5.05 -5.16
C LEU A 118 10.66 -4.13 -4.14
N GLU A 119 11.18 -4.66 -3.04
CA GLU A 119 11.92 -3.88 -2.05
C GLU A 119 13.17 -3.23 -2.63
N TYR A 120 13.77 -3.87 -3.63
CA TYR A 120 15.02 -3.44 -4.26
C TYR A 120 14.83 -2.88 -5.68
N LEU A 121 13.57 -2.71 -6.12
CA LEU A 121 13.28 -2.05 -7.39
C LEU A 121 13.49 -0.55 -7.24
N VAL A 122 14.57 -0.06 -7.85
CA VAL A 122 14.99 1.34 -7.80
C VAL A 122 15.05 1.95 -9.19
N ASP A 123 14.91 3.28 -9.27
CA ASP A 123 15.16 4.04 -10.50
C ASP A 123 16.67 4.29 -10.71
N GLU A 124 17.02 4.99 -11.79
CA GLU A 124 18.41 5.33 -12.14
C GLU A 124 19.12 6.18 -11.07
N GLN A 125 18.37 6.87 -10.21
CA GLN A 125 18.87 7.66 -9.10
C GLN A 125 18.93 6.87 -7.79
N GLY A 126 18.65 5.56 -7.80
CA GLY A 126 18.64 4.70 -6.63
C GLY A 126 17.41 4.86 -5.72
N ARG A 127 16.37 5.57 -6.16
CA ARG A 127 15.14 5.76 -5.37
C ARG A 127 14.20 4.59 -5.60
N ARG A 128 13.59 4.09 -4.53
CA ARG A 128 12.60 3.00 -4.61
C ARG A 128 11.43 3.38 -5.53
N VAL A 129 11.14 2.53 -6.52
CA VAL A 129 10.00 2.68 -7.42
C VAL A 129 8.72 2.19 -6.75
N ALA A 130 8.76 0.99 -6.19
CA ALA A 130 7.62 0.42 -5.47
C ALA A 130 7.61 0.87 -4.01
N ALA A 131 6.77 1.84 -3.67
CA ALA A 131 6.62 2.34 -2.30
C ALA A 131 5.23 2.94 -2.06
N PHE A 132 4.66 2.69 -0.89
CA PHE A 132 3.29 3.06 -0.52
C PHE A 132 3.21 4.31 0.38
N GLY A 133 4.22 5.17 0.37
CA GLY A 133 4.36 6.24 1.35
C GLY A 133 3.23 7.28 1.33
N TYR A 134 2.81 7.77 0.16
CA TYR A 134 1.82 8.84 0.06
C TYR A 134 0.50 8.50 0.77
N TRP A 135 -0.14 7.41 0.39
CA TRP A 135 -1.42 7.01 0.99
C TRP A 135 -1.30 6.57 2.45
N ALA A 136 -0.13 6.09 2.88
CA ALA A 136 0.13 5.82 4.29
C ALA A 136 0.11 7.11 5.12
N GLY A 137 0.73 8.19 4.61
CA GLY A 137 0.66 9.50 5.25
C GLY A 137 -0.73 10.10 5.25
N TYR A 138 -1.42 10.01 4.12
CA TYR A 138 -2.79 10.50 3.95
C TYR A 138 -3.75 9.83 4.95
N ALA A 139 -3.76 8.49 4.99
CA ALA A 139 -4.59 7.74 5.92
C ALA A 139 -4.17 7.95 7.40
N GLY A 140 -2.85 8.02 7.67
CA GLY A 140 -2.34 8.28 9.02
C GLY A 140 -2.80 9.63 9.57
N ALA A 141 -2.76 10.69 8.76
CA ALA A 141 -3.28 12.00 9.14
C ALA A 141 -4.80 11.96 9.36
N ALA A 142 -5.54 11.23 8.50
CA ALA A 142 -6.99 11.06 8.70
C ALA A 142 -7.31 10.41 10.05
N VAL A 143 -6.63 9.31 10.40
CA VAL A 143 -6.81 8.62 11.69
C VAL A 143 -6.46 9.54 12.87
N SER A 144 -5.41 10.35 12.73
CA SER A 144 -5.01 11.32 13.76
C SER A 144 -6.12 12.36 14.01
N LEU A 145 -6.74 12.88 12.94
CA LEU A 145 -7.86 13.83 13.07
C LEU A 145 -9.13 13.15 13.60
N MET A 146 -9.39 11.89 13.24
CA MET A 146 -10.50 11.11 13.84
C MET A 146 -10.29 10.93 15.34
N ALA A 147 -9.07 10.61 15.76
CA ALA A 147 -8.73 10.47 17.18
C ALA A 147 -8.89 11.79 17.93
N TRP A 148 -8.43 12.90 17.35
CA TRP A 148 -8.63 14.22 17.92
C TRP A 148 -10.13 14.57 18.08
N ALA A 149 -10.93 14.32 17.04
CA ALA A 149 -12.37 14.58 17.09
C ALA A 149 -13.07 13.76 18.17
N ALA A 150 -12.73 12.47 18.30
CA ALA A 150 -13.27 11.60 19.33
C ALA A 150 -12.89 12.08 20.74
N GLN A 151 -11.64 12.50 20.96
CA GLN A 151 -11.19 13.06 22.25
C GLN A 151 -11.94 14.35 22.60
N LYS A 152 -12.20 15.24 21.64
CA LYS A 152 -12.97 16.47 21.88
C LYS A 152 -14.42 16.19 22.27
N GLN A 153 -14.96 15.06 21.90
CA GLN A 153 -16.28 14.58 22.31
C GLN A 153 -16.25 13.73 23.60
N GLY A 154 -15.10 13.64 24.28
CA GLY A 154 -14.93 12.89 25.53
C GLY A 154 -14.82 11.37 25.34
N GLY A 155 -14.58 10.89 24.11
CA GLY A 155 -14.48 9.49 23.78
C GLY A 155 -13.09 9.07 23.27
N THR A 156 -13.02 7.84 22.76
CA THR A 156 -11.87 7.27 22.08
C THR A 156 -12.20 7.04 20.60
N CYS A 157 -11.18 7.10 19.74
CA CYS A 157 -11.36 6.77 18.34
C CYS A 157 -11.84 5.31 18.18
N PRO A 158 -12.98 5.06 17.52
CA PRO A 158 -13.41 3.70 17.23
C PRO A 158 -12.45 2.99 16.26
N PRO A 159 -12.53 1.65 16.11
CA PRO A 159 -11.80 0.94 15.08
C PRO A 159 -12.02 1.57 13.71
N VAL A 160 -10.93 1.71 12.95
CA VAL A 160 -10.98 2.29 11.61
C VAL A 160 -11.17 1.15 10.59
N SER A 161 -12.05 1.36 9.62
CA SER A 161 -12.29 0.46 8.49
C SER A 161 -11.88 1.11 7.17
N ALA A 162 -11.81 0.30 6.11
CA ALA A 162 -11.57 0.80 4.77
C ALA A 162 -12.77 1.63 4.27
N TYR A 163 -12.49 2.69 3.52
CA TYR A 163 -13.48 3.50 2.82
C TYR A 163 -13.55 3.07 1.35
N PRO A 164 -14.72 3.19 0.69
CA PRO A 164 -14.86 2.88 -0.73
C PRO A 164 -13.89 3.68 -1.62
N ASP A 165 -13.68 4.95 -1.27
CA ASP A 165 -12.81 5.88 -1.98
C ASP A 165 -12.35 7.04 -1.08
N LYS A 166 -11.54 7.91 -1.64
CA LYS A 166 -11.01 9.10 -0.96
C LYS A 166 -12.13 10.06 -0.54
N ASP A 167 -13.14 10.26 -1.37
CA ASP A 167 -14.18 11.25 -1.14
C ASP A 167 -15.08 10.83 0.03
N ALA A 168 -15.39 9.54 0.14
CA ALA A 168 -16.11 8.98 1.28
C ALA A 168 -15.34 9.17 2.60
N LEU A 169 -14.01 8.98 2.59
CA LEU A 169 -13.16 9.27 3.73
C LEU A 169 -13.22 10.74 4.14
N LEU A 170 -13.08 11.65 3.17
CA LEU A 170 -13.09 13.10 3.42
C LEU A 170 -14.44 13.56 3.95
N GLN A 171 -15.54 13.04 3.41
CA GLN A 171 -16.88 13.37 3.87
C GLN A 171 -17.13 12.92 5.31
N ASP A 172 -16.79 11.69 5.68
CA ASP A 172 -16.93 11.18 7.04
C ASP A 172 -16.06 11.98 8.01
N LEU A 173 -14.80 12.24 7.63
CA LEU A 173 -13.86 12.99 8.46
C LEU A 173 -14.33 14.43 8.69
N ALA A 174 -14.81 15.11 7.64
CA ALA A 174 -15.37 16.45 7.78
C ALA A 174 -16.55 16.47 8.79
N GLY A 175 -17.49 15.52 8.67
CA GLY A 175 -18.60 15.39 9.59
C GLY A 175 -18.15 15.16 11.04
N ARG A 176 -17.15 14.31 11.27
CA ARG A 176 -16.59 14.09 12.61
C ARG A 176 -15.97 15.35 13.21
N LEU A 177 -15.22 16.08 12.41
CA LEU A 177 -14.59 17.33 12.83
C LEU A 177 -15.62 18.43 13.10
N ASP A 178 -16.66 18.57 12.28
CA ASP A 178 -17.74 19.55 12.46
C ASP A 178 -18.55 19.25 13.72
N ASN A 179 -18.83 17.99 13.99
CA ASN A 179 -19.59 17.54 15.16
C ASN A 179 -18.87 17.80 16.51
N THR A 180 -17.58 18.18 16.49
CA THR A 180 -16.89 18.60 17.72
C THR A 180 -17.38 19.95 18.22
N GLY A 181 -17.95 20.79 17.36
CA GLY A 181 -18.25 22.19 17.66
C GLY A 181 -17.03 23.06 17.95
N GLN A 182 -15.83 22.54 17.69
CA GLN A 182 -14.56 23.23 17.94
C GLN A 182 -13.92 23.71 16.62
N PRO A 183 -13.07 24.75 16.67
CA PRO A 183 -12.21 25.08 15.55
C PRO A 183 -11.35 23.88 15.13
N ARG A 184 -10.97 23.82 13.85
CA ARG A 184 -10.01 22.82 13.37
C ARG A 184 -8.72 22.90 14.19
N PRO A 185 -8.07 21.75 14.48
CA PRO A 185 -6.76 21.76 15.15
C PRO A 185 -5.69 22.36 14.23
N SER A 186 -4.56 22.71 14.79
CA SER A 186 -3.31 22.82 14.03
C SER A 186 -2.59 21.46 14.00
N ALA A 187 -1.77 21.25 12.99
CA ALA A 187 -0.95 20.06 12.84
C ALA A 187 0.49 20.43 12.48
N ILE A 188 1.42 19.58 12.91
CA ILE A 188 2.79 19.62 12.43
C ILE A 188 3.12 18.31 11.69
N VAL A 189 3.72 18.43 10.51
CA VAL A 189 4.17 17.29 9.71
C VAL A 189 5.70 17.33 9.62
N ILE A 190 6.35 16.35 10.23
CA ILE A 190 7.82 16.21 10.22
C ILE A 190 8.19 15.22 9.12
N GLY A 191 9.19 15.59 8.28
CA GLY A 191 9.48 14.89 7.02
C GLY A 191 8.48 15.23 5.92
N ALA A 192 8.02 16.49 5.91
CA ALA A 192 6.91 16.96 5.08
C ALA A 192 7.16 16.91 3.57
N LEU A 193 8.43 16.92 3.14
CA LEU A 193 8.81 16.81 1.72
C LEU A 193 8.95 15.35 1.24
N GLY A 194 8.92 14.39 2.16
CA GLY A 194 8.91 12.96 1.85
C GLY A 194 7.54 12.48 1.37
N ARG A 195 7.48 11.28 0.76
CA ARG A 195 6.23 10.69 0.25
C ARG A 195 5.12 10.60 1.31
N VAL A 196 5.48 10.20 2.53
CA VAL A 196 4.54 10.10 3.66
C VAL A 196 4.08 11.48 4.10
N GLY A 197 5.03 12.38 4.32
CA GLY A 197 4.74 13.74 4.76
C GLY A 197 3.88 14.53 3.77
N THR A 198 4.14 14.39 2.48
CA THR A 198 3.30 15.00 1.44
C THR A 198 1.86 14.52 1.54
N GLY A 199 1.63 13.18 1.66
CA GLY A 199 0.28 12.66 1.81
C GLY A 199 -0.43 13.16 3.06
N ALA A 200 0.28 13.25 4.19
CA ALA A 200 -0.26 13.78 5.44
C ALA A 200 -0.63 15.27 5.31
N ALA A 201 0.25 16.07 4.71
CA ALA A 201 0.01 17.49 4.50
C ALA A 201 -1.17 17.76 3.55
N ASP A 202 -1.29 16.98 2.48
CA ASP A 202 -2.39 17.10 1.52
C ASP A 202 -3.76 16.76 2.16
N LEU A 203 -3.82 15.77 3.06
CA LEU A 203 -5.03 15.52 3.83
C LEU A 203 -5.37 16.69 4.75
N CYS A 204 -4.39 17.22 5.50
CA CYS A 204 -4.59 18.35 6.38
C CYS A 204 -5.13 19.57 5.60
N GLU A 205 -4.58 19.85 4.43
CA GLU A 205 -5.04 20.91 3.54
C GLU A 205 -6.48 20.67 3.07
N ALA A 206 -6.81 19.43 2.63
CA ALA A 206 -8.17 19.06 2.23
C ALA A 206 -9.20 19.23 3.36
N MET A 207 -8.77 19.11 4.63
CA MET A 207 -9.61 19.29 5.82
C MET A 207 -9.54 20.70 6.42
N ASN A 208 -8.90 21.67 5.75
CA ASN A 208 -8.68 23.02 6.25
C ASN A 208 -7.99 23.06 7.64
N VAL A 209 -7.06 22.14 7.85
CA VAL A 209 -6.22 22.10 9.05
C VAL A 209 -4.95 22.90 8.82
N GLN A 210 -4.71 23.91 9.66
CA GLN A 210 -3.47 24.69 9.60
C GLN A 210 -2.27 23.77 9.85
N THR A 211 -1.36 23.68 8.87
CA THR A 211 -0.28 22.70 8.90
C THR A 211 1.09 23.37 8.87
N THR A 212 1.89 23.11 9.89
CA THR A 212 3.32 23.44 9.94
C THR A 212 4.10 22.30 9.29
N ARG A 213 4.86 22.59 8.22
CA ARG A 213 5.65 21.60 7.48
C ARG A 213 7.12 21.72 7.86
N TRP A 214 7.68 20.65 8.46
CA TRP A 214 9.11 20.56 8.81
C TRP A 214 9.77 19.42 8.06
N ASP A 215 11.02 19.67 7.67
CA ASP A 215 11.88 18.66 7.03
C ASP A 215 13.30 18.75 7.56
N MET A 216 14.29 18.35 6.78
CA MET A 216 15.70 18.33 7.18
C MET A 216 16.23 19.72 7.56
N ALA A 217 15.75 20.79 6.89
CA ALA A 217 16.19 22.15 7.15
C ALA A 217 15.81 22.59 8.57
N GLU A 218 14.58 22.35 8.98
CA GLU A 218 14.06 22.76 10.29
C GLU A 218 14.58 21.87 11.42
N THR A 219 15.03 20.64 11.10
CA THR A 219 15.52 19.68 12.10
C THR A 219 17.03 19.51 12.13
N ALA A 220 17.78 20.20 11.26
CA ALA A 220 19.24 20.04 11.09
C ALA A 220 20.07 20.34 12.35
N SER A 221 19.59 21.23 13.24
CA SER A 221 20.25 21.60 14.48
C SER A 221 19.71 20.91 15.74
N GLY A 222 19.13 19.72 15.59
CA GLY A 222 18.54 18.95 16.69
C GLY A 222 17.05 19.21 16.92
N GLY A 223 16.45 20.04 16.08
CA GLY A 223 15.04 20.34 16.01
C GLY A 223 14.48 21.09 17.22
N PRO A 224 13.46 21.90 17.02
CA PRO A 224 12.77 22.59 18.09
C PRO A 224 11.74 21.67 18.75
N PHE A 225 12.14 20.47 19.19
CA PHE A 225 11.24 19.50 19.85
C PHE A 225 10.42 20.11 21.00
N PRO A 226 10.91 21.08 21.80
CA PRO A 226 10.06 21.78 22.76
C PRO A 226 8.89 22.51 22.14
N HIS A 227 9.01 23.00 20.91
CA HIS A 227 7.92 23.70 20.21
C HIS A 227 6.88 22.75 19.61
N ILE A 228 7.20 21.47 19.41
CA ILE A 228 6.22 20.47 18.94
C ILE A 228 5.06 20.33 19.94
N LEU A 229 5.34 20.44 21.23
CA LEU A 229 4.34 20.33 22.27
C LEU A 229 3.35 21.52 22.31
N GLN A 230 3.60 22.55 21.50
CA GLN A 230 2.75 23.74 21.39
C GLN A 230 1.75 23.64 20.22
N HIS A 231 1.86 22.62 19.40
CA HIS A 231 0.97 22.30 18.28
C HIS A 231 0.07 21.14 18.62
#